data_4f4440b1411824d8cb70abc61fc79316
#
_entry.id   4f4440b1411824d8cb70abc61fc79316
#
_cell.length_a   1.000
_cell.length_b   1.000
_cell.length_c   1.000
_cell.angle_alpha   90.00
_cell.angle_beta   90.00
_cell.angle_gamma   90.00
#
_symmetry.space_group_name_H-M   'P 1'
#
loop_
_entity.id
_entity.type
_entity.pdbx_description
1 polymer ?
#
loop_
_entity_poly.entity_id
_entity_poly.type
_entity_poly.pdbx_seq_one_letter_code
_entity_poly.pdbx_strand_id
1 'polypeptide(L)'
;MRALNVSRYFYLIALFLLGHSALAQDLKQEKMEQLGFLVGEWIGTTKVFENGVVTKQGSAYENISYDLDQNILVIELNTEFLQLRTIVYYNVEDQKYYYHRFSKDGAARYPAEFKDGQLIVWKDDKTRFFFGKSADGGFREYGEQLIDGEWIITFEDTFKNTQ
;
A
#
# COMPACT_ATOMS: atom_id res chain seq x y z
N MET A 1 39.15 -6.71 -45.82
CA MET A 1 38.29 -5.97 -44.89
C MET A 1 37.25 -6.91 -44.36
N ARG A 2 37.30 -7.25 -43.06
CA ARG A 2 36.26 -8.13 -42.44
C ARG A 2 35.07 -7.24 -42.11
N ALA A 3 33.92 -7.44 -42.76
CA ALA A 3 32.66 -6.86 -42.36
C ALA A 3 32.32 -7.38 -40.95
N LEU A 4 32.40 -6.51 -39.95
CA LEU A 4 31.91 -6.82 -38.59
C LEU A 4 30.43 -7.14 -38.70
N ASN A 5 30.02 -8.30 -38.19
CA ASN A 5 28.64 -8.78 -38.14
C ASN A 5 27.84 -7.96 -37.11
N VAL A 6 27.52 -6.71 -37.42
CA VAL A 6 26.74 -5.77 -36.61
C VAL A 6 25.39 -6.36 -36.22
N SER A 7 24.79 -7.18 -37.09
CA SER A 7 23.52 -7.87 -36.85
C SER A 7 23.56 -8.80 -35.63
N ARG A 8 24.66 -9.54 -35.40
CA ARG A 8 24.76 -10.46 -34.25
C ARG A 8 24.77 -9.74 -32.89
N TYR A 9 25.40 -8.59 -32.83
CA TYR A 9 25.40 -7.79 -31.57
C TYR A 9 24.05 -7.13 -31.31
N PHE A 10 23.31 -6.77 -32.34
CA PHE A 10 21.97 -6.20 -32.21
C PHE A 10 20.99 -7.21 -31.60
N TYR A 11 21.04 -8.48 -32.02
CA TYR A 11 20.20 -9.53 -31.40
C TYR A 11 20.58 -9.85 -29.97
N LEU A 12 21.86 -9.81 -29.60
CA LEU A 12 22.31 -10.03 -28.22
C LEU A 12 21.86 -8.91 -27.29
N ILE A 13 21.95 -7.66 -27.73
CA ILE A 13 21.49 -6.50 -26.98
C ILE A 13 19.96 -6.54 -26.80
N ALA A 14 19.21 -6.88 -27.85
CA ALA A 14 17.76 -7.00 -27.78
C ALA A 14 17.31 -8.12 -26.83
N LEU A 15 17.98 -9.29 -26.83
CA LEU A 15 17.71 -10.37 -25.88
C LEU A 15 18.01 -9.97 -24.42
N PHE A 16 19.08 -9.22 -24.21
CA PHE A 16 19.46 -8.74 -22.87
C PHE A 16 18.43 -7.76 -22.31
N LEU A 17 17.92 -6.84 -23.13
CA LEU A 17 16.88 -5.88 -22.73
C LEU A 17 15.54 -6.56 -22.41
N LEU A 18 15.15 -7.57 -23.15
CA LEU A 18 13.91 -8.34 -22.91
C LEU A 18 13.98 -9.14 -21.60
N GLY A 19 15.13 -9.70 -21.26
CA GLY A 19 15.32 -10.45 -20.01
C GLY A 19 15.15 -9.59 -18.75
N HIS A 20 15.59 -8.34 -18.74
CA HIS A 20 15.47 -7.43 -17.60
C HIS A 20 14.01 -7.00 -17.35
N SER A 21 13.23 -6.83 -18.41
CA SER A 21 11.83 -6.43 -18.28
C SER A 21 10.97 -7.54 -17.66
N ALA A 22 11.22 -8.80 -18.00
CA ALA A 22 10.51 -9.93 -17.41
C ALA A 22 10.81 -10.08 -15.90
N LEU A 23 12.08 -10.02 -15.51
CA LEU A 23 12.48 -10.12 -14.11
C LEU A 23 11.92 -8.96 -13.23
N ALA A 24 11.84 -7.76 -13.79
CA ALA A 24 11.27 -6.61 -13.09
C ALA A 24 9.75 -6.76 -12.89
N GLN A 25 9.05 -7.34 -13.87
CA GLN A 25 7.61 -7.60 -13.77
C GLN A 25 7.32 -8.69 -12.75
N ASP A 26 8.09 -9.79 -12.75
CA ASP A 26 7.95 -10.88 -11.79
C ASP A 26 8.18 -10.38 -10.34
N LEU A 27 9.23 -9.57 -10.12
CA LEU A 27 9.48 -8.96 -8.81
C LEU A 27 8.33 -8.05 -8.36
N LYS A 28 7.81 -7.23 -9.26
CA LYS A 28 6.70 -6.33 -8.93
C LYS A 28 5.47 -7.13 -8.52
N GLN A 29 5.13 -8.17 -9.28
CA GLN A 29 3.99 -9.03 -8.98
C GLN A 29 4.17 -9.73 -7.62
N GLU A 30 5.34 -10.35 -7.36
CA GLU A 30 5.66 -10.96 -6.06
C GLU A 30 5.44 -9.98 -4.90
N LYS A 31 5.90 -8.73 -5.06
CA LYS A 31 5.71 -7.71 -4.03
C LYS A 31 4.25 -7.32 -3.84
N MET A 32 3.50 -7.14 -4.92
CA MET A 32 2.09 -6.82 -4.83
C MET A 32 1.25 -7.95 -4.22
N GLU A 33 1.60 -9.22 -4.48
CA GLU A 33 0.94 -10.39 -3.88
C GLU A 33 1.06 -10.42 -2.34
N GLN A 34 2.12 -9.85 -1.77
CA GLN A 34 2.26 -9.72 -0.31
C GLN A 34 1.12 -8.92 0.33
N LEU A 35 0.46 -8.04 -0.44
CA LEU A 35 -0.67 -7.23 0.00
C LEU A 35 -2.02 -7.90 -0.19
N GLY A 36 -2.06 -9.13 -0.71
CA GLY A 36 -3.30 -9.87 -1.00
C GLY A 36 -4.22 -10.06 0.20
N PHE A 37 -3.69 -10.00 1.42
CA PHE A 37 -4.49 -10.09 2.63
C PHE A 37 -5.44 -8.91 2.85
N LEU A 38 -5.21 -7.79 2.16
CA LEU A 38 -6.07 -6.61 2.21
C LEU A 38 -7.26 -6.71 1.24
N VAL A 39 -7.16 -7.55 0.20
CA VAL A 39 -8.18 -7.63 -0.86
C VAL A 39 -9.50 -8.15 -0.32
N GLY A 40 -10.59 -7.44 -0.62
CA GLY A 40 -11.94 -7.82 -0.22
C GLY A 40 -12.85 -6.62 0.02
N GLU A 41 -14.07 -6.93 0.41
CA GLU A 41 -15.04 -5.96 0.92
C GLU A 41 -15.10 -6.08 2.44
N TRP A 42 -14.92 -4.95 3.11
CA TRP A 42 -14.72 -4.88 4.53
C TRP A 42 -15.73 -3.95 5.20
N ILE A 43 -16.34 -4.40 6.28
CA ILE A 43 -17.17 -3.56 7.16
C ILE A 43 -16.57 -3.53 8.55
N GLY A 44 -16.70 -2.40 9.22
CA GLY A 44 -16.09 -2.26 10.53
C GLY A 44 -16.40 -0.97 11.23
N THR A 45 -15.54 -0.61 12.14
CA THR A 45 -15.63 0.62 12.93
C THR A 45 -14.36 1.43 12.82
N THR A 46 -14.53 2.74 12.75
CA THR A 46 -13.47 3.74 12.84
C THR A 46 -13.50 4.43 14.19
N LYS A 47 -12.33 4.69 14.77
CA LYS A 47 -12.14 5.46 15.99
C LYS A 47 -11.07 6.50 15.79
N VAL A 48 -11.30 7.71 16.30
CA VAL A 48 -10.30 8.78 16.35
C VAL A 48 -9.95 9.03 17.81
N PHE A 49 -8.66 9.17 18.08
CA PHE A 49 -8.13 9.38 19.43
C PHE A 49 -7.50 10.76 19.54
N GLU A 50 -7.74 11.41 20.66
CA GLU A 50 -7.02 12.61 21.11
C GLU A 50 -6.52 12.37 22.55
N ASN A 51 -5.22 12.49 22.75
CA ASN A 51 -4.57 12.20 24.04
C ASN A 51 -4.93 10.81 24.62
N GLY A 52 -5.00 9.79 23.75
CA GLY A 52 -5.33 8.41 24.14
C GLY A 52 -6.81 8.15 24.44
N VAL A 53 -7.69 9.13 24.28
CA VAL A 53 -9.13 9.01 24.51
C VAL A 53 -9.85 9.00 23.16
N VAL A 54 -10.84 8.10 22.99
CA VAL A 54 -11.69 8.07 21.80
C VAL A 54 -12.57 9.33 21.80
N THR A 55 -12.40 10.17 20.79
CA THR A 55 -13.19 11.41 20.60
C THR A 55 -14.25 11.27 19.53
N LYS A 56 -14.07 10.34 18.57
CA LYS A 56 -15.05 10.01 17.54
C LYS A 56 -15.04 8.51 17.31
N GLN A 57 -16.22 7.96 17.08
CA GLN A 57 -16.39 6.56 16.66
C GLN A 57 -17.58 6.48 15.70
N GLY A 58 -17.42 5.67 14.65
CA GLY A 58 -18.46 5.50 13.65
C GLY A 58 -18.27 4.21 12.84
N SER A 59 -19.10 4.04 11.82
CA SER A 59 -18.97 2.95 10.87
C SER A 59 -17.85 3.21 9.87
N ALA A 60 -17.25 2.13 9.40
CA ALA A 60 -16.28 2.13 8.31
C ALA A 60 -16.64 1.05 7.28
N TYR A 61 -16.50 1.40 6.01
CA TYR A 61 -16.58 0.49 4.87
C TYR A 61 -15.33 0.68 4.02
N GLU A 62 -14.76 -0.42 3.60
CA GLU A 62 -13.61 -0.39 2.71
C GLU A 62 -13.73 -1.45 1.62
N ASN A 63 -13.50 -1.05 0.38
CA ASN A 63 -13.38 -1.94 -0.76
C ASN A 63 -11.96 -1.90 -1.29
N ILE A 64 -11.30 -3.07 -1.30
CA ILE A 64 -9.90 -3.19 -1.71
C ILE A 64 -9.81 -4.23 -2.82
N SER A 65 -9.27 -3.83 -3.96
CA SER A 65 -9.09 -4.70 -5.12
C SER A 65 -7.80 -4.44 -5.85
N TYR A 66 -7.29 -5.48 -6.52
CA TYR A 66 -6.24 -5.29 -7.51
C TYR A 66 -6.78 -4.70 -8.80
N ASP A 67 -5.95 -3.92 -9.49
CA ASP A 67 -6.20 -3.39 -10.82
C ASP A 67 -4.91 -3.44 -11.67
N LEU A 68 -5.03 -3.20 -12.98
CA LEU A 68 -3.94 -3.20 -13.95
C LEU A 68 -3.07 -4.49 -13.85
N ASP A 69 -3.73 -5.65 -13.98
CA ASP A 69 -3.07 -6.97 -13.88
C ASP A 69 -2.26 -7.14 -12.59
N GLN A 70 -2.85 -6.75 -11.45
CA GLN A 70 -2.27 -6.77 -10.10
C GLN A 70 -1.05 -5.84 -9.92
N ASN A 71 -0.86 -4.88 -10.82
CA ASN A 71 0.23 -3.91 -10.72
C ASN A 71 -0.03 -2.80 -9.71
N ILE A 72 -1.29 -2.62 -9.31
CA ILE A 72 -1.71 -1.68 -8.28
C ILE A 72 -2.77 -2.32 -7.38
N LEU A 73 -2.86 -1.84 -6.15
CA LEU A 73 -3.96 -2.11 -5.23
C LEU A 73 -4.75 -0.80 -5.06
N VAL A 74 -6.05 -0.86 -5.29
CA VAL A 74 -6.97 0.27 -5.11
C VAL A 74 -7.75 0.07 -3.82
N ILE A 75 -7.74 1.08 -2.96
CA ILE A 75 -8.44 1.11 -1.68
C ILE A 75 -9.47 2.24 -1.73
N GLU A 76 -10.73 1.92 -1.47
CA GLU A 76 -11.82 2.88 -1.37
C GLU A 76 -12.37 2.85 0.06
N LEU A 77 -11.92 3.78 0.88
CA LEU A 77 -12.36 3.92 2.27
C LEU A 77 -13.49 4.94 2.38
N ASN A 78 -14.56 4.54 3.06
CA ASN A 78 -15.67 5.40 3.44
C ASN A 78 -15.98 5.22 4.94
N THR A 79 -15.78 6.29 5.70
CA THR A 79 -16.21 6.38 7.10
C THR A 79 -17.18 7.55 7.28
N GLU A 80 -17.76 7.67 8.46
CA GLU A 80 -18.58 8.86 8.79
C GLU A 80 -17.78 10.17 8.75
N PHE A 81 -16.45 10.10 8.88
CA PHE A 81 -15.59 11.27 9.05
C PHE A 81 -14.64 11.49 7.88
N LEU A 82 -14.41 10.46 7.07
CA LEU A 82 -13.35 10.47 6.06
C LEU A 82 -13.76 9.64 4.85
N GLN A 83 -13.47 10.17 3.67
CA GLN A 83 -13.57 9.44 2.40
C GLN A 83 -12.22 9.54 1.68
N LEU A 84 -11.65 8.39 1.34
CA LEU A 84 -10.38 8.29 0.64
C LEU A 84 -10.48 7.33 -0.55
N ARG A 85 -9.75 7.64 -1.60
CA ARG A 85 -9.31 6.69 -2.60
C ARG A 85 -7.80 6.63 -2.57
N THR A 86 -7.24 5.43 -2.48
CA THR A 86 -5.80 5.23 -2.40
C THR A 86 -5.35 4.24 -3.46
N ILE A 87 -4.20 4.50 -4.05
CA ILE A 87 -3.51 3.57 -4.95
C ILE A 87 -2.20 3.18 -4.27
N VAL A 88 -2.02 1.88 -4.03
CA VAL A 88 -0.76 1.31 -3.54
C VAL A 88 -0.09 0.58 -4.69
N TYR A 89 1.21 0.80 -4.87
CA TYR A 89 2.01 0.11 -5.87
C TYR A 89 3.46 -0.06 -5.42
N TYR A 90 4.12 -1.07 -5.98
CA TYR A 90 5.56 -1.27 -5.79
C TYR A 90 6.34 -0.65 -6.95
N ASN A 91 7.33 0.18 -6.65
CA ASN A 91 8.28 0.73 -7.61
C ASN A 91 9.55 -0.12 -7.56
N VAL A 92 9.88 -0.76 -8.68
CA VAL A 92 11.05 -1.65 -8.78
C VAL A 92 12.36 -0.89 -8.73
N GLU A 93 12.42 0.31 -9.29
CA GLU A 93 13.62 1.15 -9.32
C GLU A 93 13.98 1.63 -7.91
N ASP A 94 12.99 2.10 -7.15
CA ASP A 94 13.16 2.58 -5.78
C ASP A 94 13.19 1.44 -4.75
N GLN A 95 12.77 0.23 -5.14
CA GLN A 95 12.57 -0.94 -4.28
C GLN A 95 11.66 -0.64 -3.07
N LYS A 96 10.60 0.13 -3.29
CA LYS A 96 9.67 0.61 -2.26
C LYS A 96 8.23 0.51 -2.73
N TYR A 97 7.34 0.36 -1.77
CA TYR A 97 5.93 0.64 -1.99
C TYR A 97 5.68 2.14 -1.90
N TYR A 98 4.64 2.58 -2.60
CA TYR A 98 4.09 3.91 -2.48
C TYR A 98 2.59 3.84 -2.21
N TYR A 99 2.16 4.62 -1.24
CA TYR A 99 0.77 4.82 -0.85
C TYR A 99 0.35 6.22 -1.34
N HIS A 100 -0.40 6.27 -2.43
CA HIS A 100 -0.85 7.52 -3.04
C HIS A 100 -2.33 7.73 -2.74
N ARG A 101 -2.62 8.54 -1.75
CA ARG A 101 -3.99 8.83 -1.31
C ARG A 101 -4.56 10.05 -2.00
N PHE A 102 -5.88 10.01 -2.23
CA PHE A 102 -6.70 11.10 -2.74
C PHE A 102 -7.87 11.33 -1.80
N SER A 103 -8.18 12.59 -1.50
CA SER A 103 -9.33 13.03 -0.72
C SER A 103 -9.92 14.27 -1.35
N LYS A 104 -11.06 14.75 -0.81
CA LYS A 104 -11.64 16.04 -1.23
C LYS A 104 -10.68 17.23 -1.01
N ASP A 105 -9.73 17.10 -0.10
CA ASP A 105 -8.79 18.17 0.27
C ASP A 105 -7.48 18.11 -0.52
N GLY A 106 -7.32 17.12 -1.42
CA GLY A 106 -6.16 16.98 -2.30
C GLY A 106 -5.57 15.57 -2.32
N ALA A 107 -4.35 15.46 -2.84
CA ALA A 107 -3.62 14.21 -2.97
C ALA A 107 -2.25 14.29 -2.31
N ALA A 108 -1.77 13.15 -1.82
CA ALA A 108 -0.43 13.02 -1.25
C ALA A 108 0.12 11.61 -1.50
N ARG A 109 1.42 11.51 -1.73
CA ARG A 109 2.14 10.23 -1.93
C ARG A 109 3.16 10.04 -0.82
N TYR A 110 3.11 8.87 -0.20
CA TYR A 110 3.99 8.50 0.91
C TYR A 110 4.76 7.23 0.57
N PRO A 111 6.04 7.11 0.96
CA PRO A 111 6.77 5.85 0.88
C PRO A 111 6.18 4.85 1.88
N ALA A 112 6.25 3.56 1.52
CA ALA A 112 5.80 2.49 2.37
C ALA A 112 6.72 1.26 2.25
N GLU A 113 6.67 0.39 3.25
CA GLU A 113 7.37 -0.89 3.28
C GLU A 113 6.44 -2.00 3.75
N PHE A 114 6.69 -3.23 3.30
CA PHE A 114 6.03 -4.42 3.85
C PHE A 114 7.01 -5.11 4.79
N LYS A 115 6.65 -5.17 6.06
CA LYS A 115 7.50 -5.70 7.12
C LYS A 115 6.67 -6.40 8.19
N ASP A 116 7.12 -7.56 8.65
CA ASP A 116 6.48 -8.34 9.72
C ASP A 116 4.98 -8.62 9.49
N GLY A 117 4.60 -8.82 8.21
CA GLY A 117 3.23 -9.09 7.82
C GLY A 117 2.31 -7.84 7.75
N GLN A 118 2.89 -6.65 7.81
CA GLN A 118 2.16 -5.38 7.76
C GLN A 118 2.68 -4.48 6.66
N LEU A 119 1.79 -3.71 6.02
CA LEU A 119 2.17 -2.57 5.21
C LEU A 119 2.30 -1.37 6.14
N ILE A 120 3.49 -0.77 6.18
CA ILE A 120 3.81 0.42 6.99
C ILE A 120 4.00 1.60 6.07
N VAL A 121 3.21 2.64 6.23
CA VAL A 121 3.24 3.87 5.43
C VAL A 121 3.82 5.00 6.26
N TRP A 122 4.86 5.66 5.75
CA TRP A 122 5.53 6.78 6.42
C TRP A 122 5.05 8.11 5.82
N LYS A 123 4.17 8.80 6.53
CA LYS A 123 3.72 10.14 6.12
C LYS A 123 4.85 11.15 6.27
N ASP A 124 5.55 11.09 7.39
CA ASP A 124 6.72 11.89 7.74
C ASP A 124 7.49 11.21 8.90
N ASP A 125 8.49 11.86 9.46
CA ASP A 125 9.32 11.30 10.55
C ASP A 125 8.55 11.11 11.87
N LYS A 126 7.34 11.66 11.97
CA LYS A 126 6.51 11.66 13.19
C LYS A 126 5.14 11.04 12.99
N THR A 127 4.80 10.58 11.80
CA THR A 127 3.46 10.04 11.51
C THR A 127 3.58 8.83 10.59
N ARG A 128 2.97 7.73 10.99
CA ARG A 128 2.95 6.49 10.22
C ARG A 128 1.61 5.77 10.34
N PHE A 129 1.30 4.95 9.32
CA PHE A 129 0.09 4.15 9.27
C PHE A 129 0.45 2.69 9.10
N PHE A 130 -0.34 1.81 9.66
CA PHE A 130 -0.15 0.36 9.64
C PHE A 130 -1.39 -0.34 9.12
N PHE A 131 -1.19 -1.32 8.27
CA PHE A 131 -2.23 -2.19 7.74
C PHE A 131 -1.80 -3.64 8.00
N GLY A 132 -2.52 -4.36 8.81
CA GLY A 132 -2.15 -5.73 9.19
C GLY A 132 -3.35 -6.61 9.44
N LYS A 133 -3.14 -7.93 9.35
CA LYS A 133 -4.19 -8.89 9.70
C LYS A 133 -4.54 -8.79 11.17
N SER A 134 -5.83 -8.89 11.49
CA SER A 134 -6.28 -9.09 12.86
C SER A 134 -6.40 -10.59 13.20
N ALA A 135 -6.34 -10.90 14.49
CA ALA A 135 -6.33 -12.29 14.96
C ALA A 135 -7.64 -13.06 14.65
N ASP A 136 -8.72 -12.36 14.39
CA ASP A 136 -10.05 -12.91 14.08
C ASP A 136 -10.33 -13.08 12.58
N GLY A 137 -9.29 -12.91 11.73
CA GLY A 137 -9.39 -13.09 10.28
C GLY A 137 -9.80 -11.86 9.49
N GLY A 138 -10.00 -10.72 10.16
CA GLY A 138 -10.18 -9.43 9.54
C GLY A 138 -8.85 -8.71 9.29
N PHE A 139 -8.91 -7.39 9.12
CA PHE A 139 -7.71 -6.56 9.20
C PHE A 139 -7.92 -5.33 10.08
N ARG A 140 -6.81 -4.77 10.49
CA ARG A 140 -6.72 -3.56 11.30
C ARG A 140 -5.85 -2.55 10.60
N GLU A 141 -6.36 -1.34 10.49
CA GLU A 141 -5.62 -0.16 10.11
C GLU A 141 -5.50 0.78 11.30
N TYR A 142 -4.34 1.38 11.51
CA TYR A 142 -4.20 2.40 12.54
C TYR A 142 -3.08 3.38 12.20
N GLY A 143 -3.19 4.59 12.73
CA GLY A 143 -2.16 5.60 12.60
C GLY A 143 -1.57 5.98 13.93
N GLU A 144 -0.26 6.25 13.93
CA GLU A 144 0.48 6.71 15.09
C GLU A 144 1.15 8.04 14.80
N GLN A 145 1.27 8.84 15.83
CA GLN A 145 2.05 10.09 15.85
C GLN A 145 3.08 10.06 16.97
N LEU A 146 4.30 10.49 16.68
CA LEU A 146 5.36 10.65 17.68
C LEU A 146 5.16 11.96 18.42
N ILE A 147 4.81 11.86 19.71
CA ILE A 147 4.57 12.99 20.62
C ILE A 147 5.47 12.80 21.84
N ASP A 148 6.33 13.76 22.14
CA ASP A 148 7.24 13.74 23.29
C ASP A 148 8.11 12.46 23.40
N GLY A 149 8.46 11.87 22.25
CA GLY A 149 9.28 10.66 22.17
C GLY A 149 8.52 9.34 22.23
N GLU A 150 7.20 9.37 22.37
CA GLU A 150 6.32 8.19 22.41
C GLU A 150 5.41 8.14 21.19
N TRP A 151 5.19 6.92 20.64
CA TRP A 151 4.24 6.71 19.55
C TRP A 151 2.83 6.55 20.10
N ILE A 152 1.94 7.49 19.76
CA ILE A 152 0.56 7.54 20.23
C ILE A 152 -0.40 7.25 19.08
N ILE A 153 -1.35 6.33 19.28
CA ILE A 153 -2.39 6.02 18.29
C ILE A 153 -3.31 7.23 18.15
N THR A 154 -3.53 7.66 16.90
CA THR A 154 -4.41 8.79 16.55
C THR A 154 -5.71 8.36 15.90
N PHE A 155 -5.72 7.21 15.21
CA PHE A 155 -6.93 6.57 14.71
C PHE A 155 -6.75 5.04 14.67
N GLU A 156 -7.86 4.34 14.65
CA GLU A 156 -7.89 2.89 14.49
C GLU A 156 -9.17 2.47 13.77
N ASP A 157 -9.01 1.71 12.71
CA ASP A 157 -10.09 1.08 11.98
C ASP A 157 -9.95 -0.45 12.12
N THR A 158 -11.06 -1.10 12.44
CA THR A 158 -11.10 -2.56 12.58
C THR A 158 -12.18 -3.13 11.67
N PHE A 159 -11.79 -4.11 10.87
CA PHE A 159 -12.61 -4.62 9.78
C PHE A 159 -12.82 -6.12 9.84
N LYS A 160 -14.02 -6.55 9.38
CA LYS A 160 -14.36 -7.95 9.10
C LYS A 160 -14.75 -8.08 7.65
N ASN A 161 -14.37 -9.22 7.04
CA ASN A 161 -14.78 -9.51 5.67
C ASN A 161 -16.30 -9.71 5.60
N THR A 162 -16.90 -9.24 4.50
CA THR A 162 -18.33 -9.40 4.23
C THR A 162 -18.65 -10.66 3.42
N GLN A 163 -17.62 -11.39 2.96
CA GLN A 163 -17.73 -12.60 2.13
C GLN A 163 -17.58 -13.86 2.94
#